data_e97d066f670b3065e095a45b88c77027
#
_entry.id   e97d066f670b3065e095a45b88c77027
#
_cell.length_a   1.000
_cell.length_b   1.000
_cell.length_c   1.000
_cell.angle_alpha   90.00
_cell.angle_beta   90.00
_cell.angle_gamma   90.00
#
_symmetry.space_group_name_H-M   'P 1'
#
loop_
_entity.id
_entity.type
_entity.pdbx_description
1 polymer ?
#
loop_
_entity_poly.entity_id
_entity_poly.type
_entity_poly.pdbx_seq_one_letter_code
_entity_poly.pdbx_strand_id
1 'polypeptide(L)'
;MTPITTRTKVRTFAGALAIGAVAIAGCSSSGSSGSPSSSSSSAAAKVPLIVYSAQGYDKAMTAAFSKATGIQVKLDDNSTGPLLTQIYASKNNPNWGLLWVDGATAFAGLDQQGLLLKGFEPNVQWNSLGTQSLPSDKSYTPTGVTLMAALVYNKTKVANPPATWQQLLSPQWKGAVGMNDPSQSGPTFPFIAGMMNYLGGVSKGEAFYSQLKTNGLVINPTNGPTLQALTSGKIELALVQSSAGVGAVLGDKNLAVEYLNPVTLLPSAIGIDAKASSAEQAEAERFVQFVLSPAGQKVMQSGDPTGDSLYYPVLTGVNPLPALPSLSSVTTQSINPYTWGPQEGTINTWFDANIVR
;
A
#
# COMPACT_ATOMS: atom_id res chain seq x y z
N MET A 1 12.00 5.32 -53.07
CA MET A 1 10.60 5.73 -52.83
C MET A 1 10.62 6.86 -51.79
N THR A 2 10.04 7.96 -52.15
CA THR A 2 10.18 9.34 -51.69
C THR A 2 9.80 9.62 -50.23
N PRO A 3 10.48 10.51 -49.50
CA PRO A 3 10.05 10.96 -48.19
C PRO A 3 9.11 12.15 -48.30
N ILE A 4 8.05 12.15 -47.49
CA ILE A 4 7.08 13.26 -47.39
C ILE A 4 7.54 14.17 -46.22
N THR A 5 7.90 15.37 -46.58
CA THR A 5 8.19 16.49 -45.66
C THR A 5 6.93 17.27 -45.38
N THR A 6 6.54 17.40 -44.12
CA THR A 6 5.44 18.29 -43.67
C THR A 6 6.02 19.52 -43.00
N ARG A 7 5.78 20.68 -43.61
CA ARG A 7 6.20 22.02 -43.13
C ARG A 7 5.22 22.53 -42.07
N THR A 8 5.76 22.91 -40.91
CA THR A 8 5.05 23.63 -39.85
C THR A 8 5.08 25.13 -40.14
N LYS A 9 3.94 25.78 -40.21
CA LYS A 9 3.79 27.25 -40.35
C LYS A 9 3.77 27.89 -38.96
N VAL A 10 4.76 28.74 -38.68
CA VAL A 10 4.76 29.70 -37.57
C VAL A 10 3.88 30.88 -37.95
N ARG A 11 2.97 31.28 -37.07
CA ARG A 11 2.23 32.56 -37.15
C ARG A 11 2.60 33.41 -35.93
N THR A 12 3.32 34.47 -36.22
CA THR A 12 3.60 35.57 -35.32
C THR A 12 2.41 36.52 -35.28
N PHE A 13 1.93 36.89 -34.09
CA PHE A 13 1.03 38.05 -33.90
C PHE A 13 1.70 39.02 -32.96
N ALA A 14 1.94 40.22 -33.51
CA ALA A 14 2.34 41.42 -32.80
C ALA A 14 1.10 42.35 -32.65
N GLY A 15 0.98 43.03 -31.57
CA GLY A 15 -0.05 44.08 -31.36
C GLY A 15 -0.06 44.50 -29.89
N ALA A 16 0.60 45.51 -29.58
CA ALA A 16 0.35 46.95 -29.45
C ALA A 16 -0.07 47.36 -28.01
N LEU A 17 0.81 48.15 -27.40
CA LEU A 17 0.61 48.94 -26.18
C LEU A 17 -0.53 49.93 -26.30
N ALA A 18 -1.27 50.15 -25.21
CA ALA A 18 -1.96 51.44 -24.96
C ALA A 18 -1.77 51.82 -23.49
N ILE A 19 -1.09 52.94 -23.33
CA ILE A 19 -0.87 53.67 -22.08
C ILE A 19 -2.07 54.58 -21.85
N GLY A 20 -2.67 54.56 -20.67
CA GLY A 20 -3.68 55.50 -20.24
C GLY A 20 -3.47 55.88 -18.76
N ALA A 21 -2.78 57.00 -18.55
CA ALA A 21 -2.68 57.65 -17.25
C ALA A 21 -3.86 58.60 -17.04
N VAL A 22 -4.56 58.49 -15.91
CA VAL A 22 -5.42 59.56 -15.39
C VAL A 22 -5.14 59.71 -13.90
N ALA A 23 -4.58 60.84 -13.54
CA ALA A 23 -4.47 61.32 -12.17
C ALA A 23 -5.68 62.19 -11.86
N ILE A 24 -6.36 61.98 -10.74
CA ILE A 24 -7.19 63.05 -10.11
C ILE A 24 -6.98 62.96 -8.59
N ALA A 25 -6.57 64.09 -8.04
CA ALA A 25 -6.47 64.39 -6.63
C ALA A 25 -7.85 64.79 -6.07
N GLY A 26 -8.05 64.57 -4.78
CA GLY A 26 -9.06 65.36 -4.08
C GLY A 26 -9.65 64.80 -2.80
N CYS A 27 -9.19 65.40 -1.70
CA CYS A 27 -9.88 65.78 -0.46
C CYS A 27 -10.30 64.75 0.59
N SER A 28 -9.66 64.97 1.70
CA SER A 28 -9.95 64.58 3.09
C SER A 28 -11.39 64.80 3.55
N SER A 29 -11.93 63.79 4.30
CA SER A 29 -12.80 64.04 5.46
C SER A 29 -12.69 62.88 6.46
N SER A 30 -12.39 63.28 7.69
CA SER A 30 -12.31 62.42 8.87
C SER A 30 -13.69 61.86 9.24
N GLY A 31 -13.78 60.52 9.40
CA GLY A 31 -14.93 59.86 9.97
C GLY A 31 -14.50 58.51 10.55
N SER A 32 -14.27 58.50 11.86
CA SER A 32 -14.04 57.26 12.62
C SER A 32 -15.33 56.41 12.69
N SER A 33 -15.35 55.34 12.00
CA SER A 33 -16.30 54.25 12.27
C SER A 33 -15.56 52.90 12.14
N GLY A 34 -15.51 52.18 13.25
CA GLY A 34 -14.88 50.86 13.33
C GLY A 34 -15.46 49.90 12.32
N SER A 35 -14.64 49.48 11.37
CA SER A 35 -14.93 48.36 10.52
C SER A 35 -14.63 47.07 11.29
N PRO A 36 -15.54 46.08 11.32
CA PRO A 36 -15.17 44.77 11.77
C PRO A 36 -14.12 44.22 10.79
N SER A 37 -12.94 43.91 11.31
CA SER A 37 -11.94 43.14 10.58
C SER A 37 -12.55 41.78 10.25
N SER A 38 -13.13 41.64 9.07
CA SER A 38 -13.37 40.35 8.47
C SER A 38 -12.00 39.71 8.24
N SER A 39 -11.58 38.88 9.20
CA SER A 39 -10.53 37.89 8.97
C SER A 39 -11.02 36.94 7.88
N SER A 40 -10.82 37.32 6.62
CA SER A 40 -10.86 36.35 5.54
C SER A 40 -9.74 35.37 5.81
N SER A 41 -10.06 34.24 6.41
CA SER A 41 -9.19 33.07 6.35
C SER A 41 -9.00 32.76 4.89
N SER A 42 -7.87 33.21 4.31
CA SER A 42 -7.48 32.77 2.98
C SER A 42 -7.36 31.25 3.09
N ALA A 43 -8.28 30.54 2.46
CA ALA A 43 -8.15 29.09 2.31
C ALA A 43 -6.78 28.83 1.70
N ALA A 44 -5.92 28.11 2.42
CA ALA A 44 -4.59 27.79 1.94
C ALA A 44 -4.70 27.21 0.52
N ALA A 45 -3.89 27.70 -0.40
CA ALA A 45 -3.92 27.26 -1.78
C ALA A 45 -3.66 25.75 -1.81
N LYS A 46 -4.58 25.00 -2.41
CA LYS A 46 -4.44 23.56 -2.56
C LYS A 46 -3.26 23.25 -3.48
N VAL A 47 -2.35 22.41 -3.01
CA VAL A 47 -1.22 21.92 -3.80
C VAL A 47 -1.51 20.50 -4.28
N PRO A 48 -0.96 20.04 -5.42
CA PRO A 48 -1.06 18.66 -5.82
C PRO A 48 -0.40 17.74 -4.79
N LEU A 49 -1.08 16.65 -4.43
CA LEU A 49 -0.54 15.61 -3.56
C LEU A 49 0.10 14.51 -4.42
N ILE A 50 1.34 14.14 -4.13
CA ILE A 50 2.02 13.03 -4.78
C ILE A 50 1.85 11.78 -3.91
N VAL A 51 1.15 10.78 -4.46
CA VAL A 51 0.84 9.51 -3.78
C VAL A 51 1.63 8.39 -4.44
N TYR A 52 2.51 7.76 -3.67
CA TYR A 52 3.15 6.50 -4.04
C TYR A 52 2.33 5.37 -3.43
N SER A 53 1.80 4.47 -4.26
CA SER A 53 0.88 3.43 -3.78
C SER A 53 1.07 2.09 -4.47
N ALA A 54 0.89 1.03 -3.68
CA ALA A 54 0.81 -0.35 -4.16
C ALA A 54 -0.55 -1.00 -3.79
N GLN A 55 -1.58 -0.17 -3.57
CA GLN A 55 -2.92 -0.67 -3.20
C GLN A 55 -3.76 -0.94 -4.45
N GLY A 56 -4.41 -2.09 -4.54
CA GLY A 56 -5.26 -2.42 -5.68
C GLY A 56 -6.44 -1.47 -5.92
N TYR A 57 -6.86 -0.72 -4.90
CA TYR A 57 -7.97 0.24 -4.96
C TYR A 57 -7.54 1.71 -4.91
N ASP A 58 -6.27 2.02 -5.07
CA ASP A 58 -5.73 3.37 -4.96
C ASP A 58 -6.25 4.35 -6.02
N LYS A 59 -6.45 3.90 -7.27
CA LYS A 59 -7.06 4.72 -8.33
C LYS A 59 -8.48 5.15 -7.96
N ALA A 60 -9.27 4.23 -7.41
CA ALA A 60 -10.62 4.53 -6.96
C ALA A 60 -10.58 5.50 -5.76
N MET A 61 -9.68 5.29 -4.81
CA MET A 61 -9.53 6.13 -3.63
C MET A 61 -9.05 7.54 -3.97
N THR A 62 -8.03 7.68 -4.80
CA THR A 62 -7.48 8.98 -5.21
C THR A 62 -8.49 9.77 -6.04
N ALA A 63 -9.25 9.10 -6.92
CA ALA A 63 -10.34 9.73 -7.66
C ALA A 63 -11.48 10.21 -6.74
N ALA A 64 -11.87 9.39 -5.75
CA ALA A 64 -12.90 9.77 -4.78
C ALA A 64 -12.45 10.93 -3.89
N PHE A 65 -11.19 10.93 -3.43
CA PHE A 65 -10.60 12.02 -2.67
C PHE A 65 -10.57 13.32 -3.49
N SER A 66 -10.06 13.28 -4.72
CA SER A 66 -9.99 14.44 -5.59
C SER A 66 -11.38 15.01 -5.88
N LYS A 67 -12.38 14.15 -6.10
CA LYS A 67 -13.77 14.57 -6.29
C LYS A 67 -14.34 15.25 -5.03
N ALA A 68 -14.05 14.73 -3.86
CA ALA A 68 -14.59 15.25 -2.60
C ALA A 68 -13.93 16.56 -2.15
N THR A 69 -12.63 16.73 -2.44
CA THR A 69 -11.82 17.83 -1.89
C THR A 69 -11.41 18.87 -2.92
N GLY A 70 -11.41 18.53 -4.20
CA GLY A 70 -10.86 19.33 -5.29
C GLY A 70 -9.32 19.39 -5.29
N ILE A 71 -8.64 18.55 -4.48
CA ILE A 71 -7.19 18.40 -4.48
C ILE A 71 -6.79 17.46 -5.61
N GLN A 72 -5.82 17.89 -6.42
CA GLN A 72 -5.28 17.02 -7.47
C GLN A 72 -4.33 15.99 -6.87
N VAL A 73 -4.45 14.73 -7.26
CA VAL A 73 -3.52 13.67 -6.88
C VAL A 73 -2.70 13.25 -8.10
N LYS A 74 -1.39 13.17 -7.91
CA LYS A 74 -0.44 12.51 -8.82
C LYS A 74 -0.14 11.15 -8.24
N LEU A 75 -0.73 10.10 -8.80
CA LEU A 75 -0.56 8.74 -8.35
C LEU A 75 0.60 8.07 -9.11
N ASP A 76 1.59 7.57 -8.38
CA ASP A 76 2.56 6.57 -8.84
C ASP A 76 2.09 5.21 -8.31
N ASP A 77 1.34 4.49 -9.15
CA ASP A 77 0.82 3.15 -8.89
C ASP A 77 1.85 2.12 -9.33
N ASN A 78 2.53 1.52 -8.35
CA ASN A 78 3.61 0.57 -8.60
C ASN A 78 3.71 -0.45 -7.46
N SER A 79 4.52 -1.50 -7.64
CA SER A 79 4.82 -2.45 -6.56
C SER A 79 5.66 -1.81 -5.46
N THR A 80 5.52 -2.29 -4.22
CA THR A 80 6.18 -1.73 -3.02
C THR A 80 7.71 -1.65 -3.16
N GLY A 81 8.37 -2.68 -3.67
CA GLY A 81 9.83 -2.70 -3.83
C GLY A 81 10.36 -1.56 -4.71
N PRO A 82 9.85 -1.38 -5.95
CA PRO A 82 10.18 -0.23 -6.78
C PRO A 82 9.92 1.12 -6.12
N LEU A 83 8.78 1.32 -5.43
CA LEU A 83 8.47 2.57 -4.72
C LEU A 83 9.48 2.86 -3.60
N LEU A 84 9.81 1.88 -2.78
CA LEU A 84 10.83 2.02 -1.74
C LEU A 84 12.21 2.35 -2.34
N THR A 85 12.56 1.72 -3.46
CA THR A 85 13.80 2.02 -4.19
C THR A 85 13.84 3.48 -4.63
N GLN A 86 12.75 4.03 -5.18
CA GLN A 86 12.63 5.43 -5.56
C GLN A 86 12.78 6.36 -4.35
N ILE A 87 12.11 6.04 -3.22
CA ILE A 87 12.19 6.83 -1.99
C ILE A 87 13.64 6.88 -1.47
N TYR A 88 14.29 5.72 -1.35
CA TYR A 88 15.68 5.68 -0.88
C TYR A 88 16.67 6.37 -1.81
N ALA A 89 16.48 6.26 -3.13
CA ALA A 89 17.32 6.95 -4.12
C ALA A 89 17.15 8.48 -4.06
N SER A 90 15.94 8.96 -3.78
CA SER A 90 15.60 10.39 -3.72
C SER A 90 15.62 10.99 -2.30
N LYS A 91 16.07 10.28 -1.27
CA LYS A 91 15.98 10.69 0.16
C LYS A 91 16.54 12.08 0.49
N ASN A 92 17.49 12.57 -0.32
CA ASN A 92 18.08 13.91 -0.12
C ASN A 92 17.28 15.02 -0.82
N ASN A 93 16.47 14.68 -1.81
CA ASN A 93 15.58 15.57 -2.53
C ASN A 93 14.32 14.80 -2.91
N PRO A 94 13.43 14.49 -1.95
CA PRO A 94 12.27 13.65 -2.17
C PRO A 94 11.27 14.31 -3.13
N ASN A 95 10.57 13.48 -3.89
CA ASN A 95 9.56 13.86 -4.87
C ASN A 95 8.24 13.09 -4.66
N TRP A 96 7.95 12.74 -3.42
CA TRP A 96 6.73 12.08 -2.98
C TRP A 96 6.09 12.84 -1.81
N GLY A 97 4.79 12.72 -1.61
CA GLY A 97 4.07 13.34 -0.50
C GLY A 97 3.67 12.31 0.55
N LEU A 98 3.20 11.14 0.11
CA LEU A 98 2.92 10.01 0.98
C LEU A 98 3.19 8.66 0.28
N LEU A 99 3.49 7.65 1.09
CA LEU A 99 3.58 6.25 0.68
C LEU A 99 2.39 5.49 1.27
N TRP A 100 1.72 4.66 0.45
CA TRP A 100 0.61 3.83 0.87
C TRP A 100 0.80 2.39 0.38
N VAL A 101 1.24 1.51 1.27
CA VAL A 101 1.59 0.11 0.95
C VAL A 101 1.21 -0.83 2.09
N ASP A 102 1.29 -2.12 1.83
CA ASP A 102 1.13 -3.17 2.83
C ASP A 102 2.48 -3.56 3.47
N GLY A 103 2.45 -3.79 4.78
CA GLY A 103 3.60 -4.18 5.56
C GLY A 103 4.19 -3.03 6.39
N ALA A 104 3.92 -3.04 7.69
CA ALA A 104 4.44 -2.04 8.62
C ALA A 104 5.98 -2.01 8.71
N THR A 105 6.66 -3.07 8.29
CA THR A 105 8.13 -3.16 8.25
C THR A 105 8.77 -2.13 7.32
N ALA A 106 8.15 -1.85 6.16
CA ALA A 106 8.60 -0.81 5.25
C ALA A 106 8.62 0.57 5.92
N PHE A 107 7.54 0.89 6.64
CA PHE A 107 7.42 2.17 7.37
C PHE A 107 8.40 2.25 8.54
N ALA A 108 8.61 1.18 9.29
CA ALA A 108 9.62 1.15 10.34
C ALA A 108 11.03 1.40 9.79
N GLY A 109 11.36 0.87 8.62
CA GLY A 109 12.61 1.13 7.93
C GLY A 109 12.78 2.60 7.50
N LEU A 110 11.71 3.21 6.97
CA LEU A 110 11.70 4.64 6.60
C LEU A 110 11.77 5.55 7.83
N ASP A 111 11.02 5.22 8.89
CA ASP A 111 11.01 5.98 10.13
C ASP A 111 12.38 6.02 10.81
N GLN A 112 13.08 4.90 10.88
CA GLN A 112 14.44 4.84 11.44
C GLN A 112 15.45 5.71 10.68
N GLN A 113 15.17 6.02 9.40
CA GLN A 113 15.97 6.95 8.62
C GLN A 113 15.46 8.41 8.69
N GLY A 114 14.44 8.68 9.50
CA GLY A 114 13.85 10.02 9.65
C GLY A 114 13.13 10.52 8.41
N LEU A 115 12.60 9.61 7.58
CA LEU A 115 11.93 9.96 6.32
C LEU A 115 10.43 10.16 6.49
N LEU A 116 9.85 9.83 7.65
CA LEU A 116 8.41 9.94 7.90
C LEU A 116 8.07 11.09 8.85
N LEU A 117 7.00 11.81 8.55
CA LEU A 117 6.37 12.78 9.44
C LEU A 117 5.83 12.04 10.67
N LYS A 118 6.12 12.57 11.87
CA LYS A 118 5.69 11.99 13.14
C LYS A 118 4.57 12.80 13.80
N GLY A 119 3.81 12.14 14.67
CA GLY A 119 2.85 12.80 15.54
C GLY A 119 1.50 13.12 14.90
N PHE A 120 1.25 12.77 13.65
CA PHE A 120 -0.06 12.95 13.05
C PHE A 120 -1.06 11.92 13.61
N GLU A 121 -2.18 12.42 14.14
CA GLU A 121 -3.29 11.60 14.63
C GLU A 121 -4.57 11.93 13.88
N PRO A 122 -5.08 11.05 13.02
CA PRO A 122 -6.38 11.24 12.41
C PRO A 122 -7.49 11.17 13.46
N ASN A 123 -8.51 12.01 13.27
CA ASN A 123 -9.67 12.05 14.19
C ASN A 123 -10.60 10.87 13.90
N VAL A 124 -10.27 9.70 14.44
CA VAL A 124 -11.03 8.46 14.26
C VAL A 124 -11.05 7.62 15.54
N GLN A 125 -11.98 6.66 15.59
CA GLN A 125 -12.04 5.68 16.67
C GLN A 125 -11.48 4.33 16.19
N TRP A 126 -10.31 3.97 16.70
CA TRP A 126 -9.66 2.71 16.39
C TRP A 126 -10.37 1.53 17.05
N ASN A 127 -10.46 0.42 16.34
CA ASN A 127 -10.74 -0.88 16.92
C ASN A 127 -9.44 -1.53 17.44
N SER A 128 -9.50 -2.77 17.91
CA SER A 128 -8.30 -3.49 18.39
C SER A 128 -7.22 -3.69 17.33
N LEU A 129 -7.61 -3.96 16.07
CA LEU A 129 -6.67 -4.10 14.95
C LEU A 129 -5.95 -2.76 14.67
N GLY A 130 -6.71 -1.66 14.64
CA GLY A 130 -6.15 -0.33 14.45
C GLY A 130 -5.18 0.04 15.56
N THR A 131 -5.62 -0.11 16.82
CA THR A 131 -4.79 0.23 17.99
C THR A 131 -3.47 -0.54 18.02
N GLN A 132 -3.48 -1.85 17.74
CA GLN A 132 -2.26 -2.66 17.75
C GLN A 132 -1.33 -2.41 16.55
N SER A 133 -1.84 -1.78 15.49
CA SER A 133 -1.07 -1.48 14.27
C SER A 133 -0.44 -0.09 14.28
N LEU A 134 -0.77 0.76 15.28
CA LEU A 134 -0.22 2.11 15.40
C LEU A 134 1.21 2.07 15.94
N PRO A 135 2.16 2.82 15.31
CA PRO A 135 3.47 3.05 15.91
C PRO A 135 3.36 4.02 17.09
N SER A 136 4.26 3.89 18.08
CA SER A 136 4.23 4.72 19.29
C SER A 136 4.47 6.20 19.00
N ASP A 137 5.24 6.52 17.97
CA ASP A 137 5.60 7.88 17.54
C ASP A 137 4.69 8.44 16.43
N LYS A 138 3.69 7.65 15.99
CA LYS A 138 2.73 8.05 14.96
C LYS A 138 3.39 8.46 13.65
N SER A 139 4.45 7.75 13.27
CA SER A 139 5.17 7.94 12.01
C SER A 139 4.42 7.38 10.79
N TYR A 140 3.44 6.50 11.00
CA TYR A 140 2.53 6.02 9.97
C TYR A 140 1.15 5.69 10.54
N THR A 141 0.14 5.64 9.67
CA THR A 141 -1.25 5.43 10.02
C THR A 141 -1.78 4.15 9.37
N PRO A 142 -2.29 3.16 10.13
CA PRO A 142 -2.90 1.97 9.55
C PRO A 142 -4.21 2.30 8.84
N THR A 143 -4.49 1.66 7.70
CA THR A 143 -5.70 1.88 6.89
C THR A 143 -6.58 0.66 6.78
N GLY A 144 -6.05 -0.53 7.01
CA GLY A 144 -6.71 -1.82 6.98
C GLY A 144 -5.74 -2.91 7.38
N VAL A 145 -6.22 -4.14 7.52
CA VAL A 145 -5.38 -5.32 7.80
C VAL A 145 -5.79 -6.46 6.88
N THR A 146 -4.81 -7.18 6.35
CA THR A 146 -4.99 -8.47 5.67
C THR A 146 -4.21 -9.55 6.39
N LEU A 147 -4.20 -10.76 5.83
CA LEU A 147 -3.46 -11.90 6.37
C LEU A 147 -2.40 -12.37 5.36
N MET A 148 -1.26 -12.79 5.85
CA MET A 148 -0.18 -13.32 5.02
C MET A 148 0.41 -14.60 5.64
N ALA A 149 0.37 -15.74 4.96
CA ALA A 149 -0.16 -15.95 3.63
C ALA A 149 -1.48 -16.71 3.68
N ALA A 150 -2.37 -16.41 2.73
CA ALA A 150 -3.46 -17.29 2.36
C ALA A 150 -2.93 -18.36 1.39
N LEU A 151 -3.27 -19.61 1.63
CA LEU A 151 -3.00 -20.72 0.72
C LEU A 151 -4.20 -20.87 -0.22
N VAL A 152 -4.04 -20.52 -1.48
CA VAL A 152 -5.07 -20.68 -2.52
C VAL A 152 -4.80 -21.95 -3.32
N TYR A 153 -5.83 -22.73 -3.58
CA TYR A 153 -5.73 -23.98 -4.36
C TYR A 153 -7.02 -24.24 -5.15
N ASN A 154 -6.93 -25.09 -6.18
CA ASN A 154 -8.12 -25.56 -6.90
C ASN A 154 -8.66 -26.84 -6.24
N LYS A 155 -9.81 -26.75 -5.56
CA LYS A 155 -10.44 -27.84 -4.80
C LYS A 155 -10.93 -29.00 -5.67
N THR A 156 -11.01 -28.83 -7.00
CA THR A 156 -11.33 -29.92 -7.92
C THR A 156 -10.10 -30.76 -8.28
N LYS A 157 -8.89 -30.22 -8.04
CA LYS A 157 -7.62 -30.89 -8.31
C LYS A 157 -6.93 -31.34 -7.03
N VAL A 158 -7.02 -30.55 -5.96
CA VAL A 158 -6.40 -30.82 -4.66
C VAL A 158 -7.49 -31.12 -3.65
N ALA A 159 -7.72 -32.42 -3.39
CA ALA A 159 -8.75 -32.86 -2.46
C ALA A 159 -8.34 -32.67 -0.99
N ASN A 160 -7.05 -32.80 -0.67
CA ASN A 160 -6.49 -32.70 0.67
C ASN A 160 -5.32 -31.67 0.67
N PRO A 161 -5.59 -30.37 0.79
CA PRO A 161 -4.55 -29.36 0.85
C PRO A 161 -3.71 -29.51 2.14
N PRO A 162 -2.49 -28.95 2.19
CA PRO A 162 -1.70 -28.89 3.42
C PRO A 162 -2.48 -28.18 4.53
N ALA A 163 -2.46 -28.74 5.73
CA ALA A 163 -3.07 -28.18 6.94
C ALA A 163 -2.05 -27.45 7.84
N THR A 164 -0.76 -27.62 7.58
CA THR A 164 0.33 -26.98 8.35
C THR A 164 1.46 -26.52 7.43
N TRP A 165 2.23 -25.54 7.89
CA TRP A 165 3.42 -25.05 7.17
C TRP A 165 4.42 -26.17 6.87
N GLN A 166 4.59 -27.12 7.78
CA GLN A 166 5.50 -28.25 7.60
C GLN A 166 5.05 -29.19 6.48
N GLN A 167 3.74 -29.35 6.27
CA GLN A 167 3.22 -30.21 5.19
C GLN A 167 3.52 -29.68 3.79
N LEU A 168 3.78 -28.38 3.62
CA LEU A 168 4.25 -27.82 2.34
C LEU A 168 5.59 -28.40 1.88
N LEU A 169 6.39 -28.89 2.82
CA LEU A 169 7.70 -29.53 2.54
C LEU A 169 7.57 -30.97 2.07
N SER A 170 6.36 -31.55 2.09
CA SER A 170 6.14 -32.91 1.64
C SER A 170 6.51 -33.10 0.15
N PRO A 171 7.16 -34.21 -0.22
CA PRO A 171 7.49 -34.50 -1.63
C PRO A 171 6.29 -34.52 -2.58
N GLN A 172 5.07 -34.76 -2.09
CA GLN A 172 3.85 -34.70 -2.90
C GLN A 172 3.61 -33.29 -3.53
N TRP A 173 4.14 -32.23 -2.92
CA TRP A 173 4.03 -30.85 -3.39
C TRP A 173 5.26 -30.38 -4.18
N LYS A 174 6.06 -31.33 -4.67
CA LYS A 174 7.27 -31.00 -5.46
C LYS A 174 6.91 -30.23 -6.72
N GLY A 175 7.42 -28.98 -6.83
CA GLY A 175 7.16 -28.08 -7.94
C GLY A 175 5.73 -27.48 -7.95
N ALA A 176 4.92 -27.76 -6.94
CA ALA A 176 3.51 -27.39 -6.88
C ALA A 176 3.24 -26.10 -6.09
N VAL A 177 4.19 -25.63 -5.28
CA VAL A 177 4.01 -24.44 -4.42
C VAL A 177 4.57 -23.21 -5.11
N GLY A 178 3.80 -22.13 -5.14
CA GLY A 178 4.25 -20.82 -5.61
C GLY A 178 4.02 -19.71 -4.58
N MET A 179 4.89 -18.71 -4.58
CA MET A 179 4.76 -17.50 -3.77
C MET A 179 5.33 -16.29 -4.50
N ASN A 180 5.16 -15.11 -3.92
CA ASN A 180 5.68 -13.88 -4.50
C ASN A 180 7.15 -13.63 -4.14
N ASP A 181 7.81 -12.79 -4.96
CA ASP A 181 9.16 -12.28 -4.73
C ASP A 181 9.12 -11.15 -3.69
N PRO A 182 9.85 -11.24 -2.57
CA PRO A 182 9.86 -10.18 -1.56
C PRO A 182 10.50 -8.87 -2.03
N SER A 183 11.33 -8.90 -3.07
CA SER A 183 11.93 -7.70 -3.65
C SER A 183 10.94 -6.88 -4.49
N GLN A 184 9.81 -7.48 -4.89
CA GLN A 184 8.78 -6.85 -5.70
C GLN A 184 7.50 -6.61 -4.90
N SER A 185 7.02 -7.63 -4.20
CA SER A 185 5.75 -7.65 -3.49
C SER A 185 5.95 -7.34 -2.01
N GLY A 186 5.51 -6.15 -1.57
CA GLY A 186 5.61 -5.69 -0.18
C GLY A 186 5.06 -6.65 0.87
N PRO A 187 3.90 -7.30 0.65
CA PRO A 187 3.36 -8.31 1.56
C PRO A 187 4.28 -9.50 1.83
N THR A 188 5.20 -9.81 0.93
CA THR A 188 5.99 -11.05 1.00
C THR A 188 7.09 -10.98 2.06
N PHE A 189 7.73 -9.82 2.26
CA PHE A 189 8.72 -9.72 3.34
C PHE A 189 8.10 -9.93 4.73
N PRO A 190 6.98 -9.27 5.12
CA PRO A 190 6.30 -9.59 6.37
C PRO A 190 5.89 -11.06 6.53
N PHE A 191 5.57 -11.76 5.43
CA PHE A 191 5.33 -13.20 5.46
C PHE A 191 6.60 -13.97 5.81
N ILE A 192 7.72 -13.67 5.15
CA ILE A 192 9.02 -14.30 5.42
C ILE A 192 9.44 -14.05 6.86
N ALA A 193 9.37 -12.80 7.33
CA ALA A 193 9.66 -12.43 8.71
C ALA A 193 8.72 -13.12 9.71
N GLY A 194 7.44 -13.24 9.38
CA GLY A 194 6.45 -13.98 10.17
C GLY A 194 6.80 -15.46 10.31
N MET A 195 7.22 -16.10 9.23
CA MET A 195 7.70 -17.47 9.26
C MET A 195 8.98 -17.63 10.08
N MET A 196 9.94 -16.71 9.91
CA MET A 196 11.16 -16.69 10.73
C MET A 196 10.83 -16.52 12.21
N ASN A 197 9.89 -15.61 12.55
CA ASN A 197 9.41 -15.40 13.91
C ASN A 197 8.76 -16.67 14.48
N TYR A 198 7.86 -17.29 13.75
CA TYR A 198 7.17 -18.52 14.14
C TYR A 198 8.13 -19.70 14.36
N LEU A 199 9.08 -19.88 13.48
CA LEU A 199 10.06 -20.96 13.53
C LEU A 199 11.15 -20.74 14.58
N GLY A 200 11.26 -19.54 15.17
CA GLY A 200 12.20 -19.21 16.24
C GLY A 200 13.54 -18.66 15.74
N GLY A 201 13.52 -17.87 14.67
CA GLY A 201 14.63 -17.05 14.20
C GLY A 201 14.98 -17.20 12.73
N VAL A 202 15.84 -16.29 12.27
CA VAL A 202 16.24 -16.14 10.85
C VAL A 202 16.76 -17.47 10.30
N SER A 203 17.75 -18.11 10.95
CA SER A 203 18.37 -19.35 10.44
C SER A 203 17.37 -20.50 10.25
N LYS A 204 16.37 -20.60 11.13
CA LYS A 204 15.33 -21.64 10.99
C LYS A 204 14.36 -21.33 9.84
N GLY A 205 14.04 -20.06 9.63
CA GLY A 205 13.28 -19.61 8.47
C GLY A 205 14.03 -19.84 7.16
N GLU A 206 15.32 -19.50 7.12
CA GLU A 206 16.19 -19.77 5.97
C GLU A 206 16.22 -21.28 5.63
N ALA A 207 16.34 -22.14 6.65
CA ALA A 207 16.27 -23.58 6.44
C ALA A 207 14.93 -24.04 5.87
N PHE A 208 13.82 -23.48 6.33
CA PHE A 208 12.48 -23.77 5.80
C PHE A 208 12.36 -23.37 4.33
N TYR A 209 12.75 -22.15 3.96
CA TYR A 209 12.69 -21.69 2.56
C TYR A 209 13.66 -22.45 1.65
N SER A 210 14.84 -22.83 2.15
CA SER A 210 15.79 -23.69 1.42
C SER A 210 15.21 -25.07 1.14
N GLN A 211 14.44 -25.65 2.07
CA GLN A 211 13.72 -26.90 1.84
C GLN A 211 12.59 -26.71 0.80
N LEU A 212 11.84 -25.62 0.86
CA LEU A 212 10.85 -25.29 -0.19
C LEU A 212 11.52 -25.14 -1.56
N LYS A 213 12.67 -24.46 -1.65
CA LYS A 213 13.44 -24.35 -2.90
C LYS A 213 13.87 -25.72 -3.42
N THR A 214 14.40 -26.58 -2.54
CA THR A 214 14.76 -27.96 -2.90
C THR A 214 13.53 -28.75 -3.38
N ASN A 215 12.35 -28.47 -2.83
CA ASN A 215 11.07 -29.03 -3.26
C ASN A 215 10.49 -28.34 -4.49
N GLY A 216 11.23 -27.43 -5.14
CA GLY A 216 10.83 -26.79 -6.39
C GLY A 216 9.86 -25.62 -6.24
N LEU A 217 10.02 -24.83 -5.16
CA LEU A 217 9.25 -23.59 -4.97
C LEU A 217 9.33 -22.68 -6.21
N VAL A 218 8.19 -22.21 -6.67
CA VAL A 218 8.06 -21.28 -7.81
C VAL A 218 7.90 -19.86 -7.30
N ILE A 219 8.79 -18.97 -7.71
CA ILE A 219 8.72 -17.54 -7.35
C ILE A 219 8.14 -16.76 -8.53
N ASN A 220 7.15 -15.91 -8.23
CA ASN A 220 6.50 -15.00 -9.18
C ASN A 220 6.61 -13.56 -8.65
N PRO A 221 6.50 -12.52 -9.50
CA PRO A 221 6.70 -11.15 -9.04
C PRO A 221 5.72 -10.69 -7.95
N THR A 222 4.42 -10.92 -8.15
CA THR A 222 3.34 -10.40 -7.29
C THR A 222 2.14 -11.36 -7.24
N ASN A 223 1.08 -11.00 -6.48
CA ASN A 223 -0.15 -11.80 -6.31
C ASN A 223 -0.77 -12.22 -7.65
N GLY A 224 -0.93 -11.30 -8.60
CA GLY A 224 -1.55 -11.59 -9.90
C GLY A 224 -0.83 -12.70 -10.66
N PRO A 225 0.47 -12.61 -10.98
CA PRO A 225 1.25 -13.67 -11.61
C PRO A 225 1.26 -14.99 -10.81
N THR A 226 1.25 -14.96 -9.46
CA THR A 226 1.18 -16.18 -8.65
C THR A 226 -0.18 -16.87 -8.79
N LEU A 227 -1.28 -16.13 -8.76
CA LEU A 227 -2.62 -16.65 -9.01
C LEU A 227 -2.81 -17.11 -10.46
N GLN A 228 -2.19 -16.44 -11.43
CA GLN A 228 -2.18 -16.90 -12.83
C GLN A 228 -1.43 -18.23 -12.98
N ALA A 229 -0.32 -18.43 -12.28
CA ALA A 229 0.39 -19.69 -12.27
C ALA A 229 -0.49 -20.83 -11.71
N LEU A 230 -1.29 -20.54 -10.65
CA LEU A 230 -2.26 -21.48 -10.10
C LEU A 230 -3.38 -21.81 -11.10
N THR A 231 -4.03 -20.81 -11.67
CA THR A 231 -5.17 -21.00 -12.58
C THR A 231 -4.78 -21.67 -13.90
N SER A 232 -3.55 -21.43 -14.39
CA SER A 232 -2.98 -22.12 -15.55
C SER A 232 -2.53 -23.56 -15.26
N GLY A 233 -2.46 -23.95 -13.97
CA GLY A 233 -2.00 -25.27 -13.55
C GLY A 233 -0.48 -25.44 -13.54
N LYS A 234 0.28 -24.34 -13.59
CA LYS A 234 1.74 -24.36 -13.43
C LYS A 234 2.14 -24.70 -11.98
N ILE A 235 1.31 -24.29 -11.02
CA ILE A 235 1.40 -24.66 -9.60
C ILE A 235 0.03 -25.15 -9.12
N GLU A 236 -0.02 -25.82 -7.99
CA GLU A 236 -1.26 -26.31 -7.36
C GLU A 236 -1.64 -25.53 -6.12
N LEU A 237 -0.68 -24.88 -5.47
CA LEU A 237 -0.78 -24.16 -4.21
C LEU A 237 -0.13 -22.78 -4.38
N ALA A 238 -0.89 -21.72 -4.17
CA ALA A 238 -0.41 -20.35 -4.22
C ALA A 238 -0.43 -19.71 -2.83
N LEU A 239 0.71 -19.24 -2.36
CA LEU A 239 0.84 -18.45 -1.13
C LEU A 239 0.80 -16.97 -1.49
N VAL A 240 -0.32 -16.31 -1.23
CA VAL A 240 -0.57 -14.91 -1.58
C VAL A 240 -1.20 -14.16 -0.41
N GLN A 241 -1.29 -12.84 -0.53
CA GLN A 241 -2.06 -12.02 0.40
C GLN A 241 -3.53 -12.43 0.42
N SER A 242 -4.16 -12.40 1.59
CA SER A 242 -5.54 -12.89 1.75
C SER A 242 -6.55 -12.12 0.92
N SER A 243 -6.37 -10.80 0.73
CA SER A 243 -7.25 -10.00 -0.12
C SER A 243 -7.29 -10.53 -1.55
N ALA A 244 -6.11 -10.77 -2.14
CA ALA A 244 -6.00 -11.35 -3.48
C ALA A 244 -6.52 -12.80 -3.54
N GLY A 245 -6.23 -13.61 -2.50
CA GLY A 245 -6.69 -15.00 -2.43
C GLY A 245 -8.21 -15.13 -2.33
N VAL A 246 -8.84 -14.35 -1.45
CA VAL A 246 -10.30 -14.33 -1.32
C VAL A 246 -10.95 -13.75 -2.58
N GLY A 247 -10.36 -12.70 -3.17
CA GLY A 247 -10.83 -12.15 -4.45
C GLY A 247 -10.83 -13.19 -5.57
N ALA A 248 -9.77 -14.00 -5.67
CA ALA A 248 -9.69 -15.07 -6.64
C ALA A 248 -10.81 -16.13 -6.44
N VAL A 249 -11.11 -16.49 -5.18
CA VAL A 249 -12.21 -17.43 -4.85
C VAL A 249 -13.59 -16.85 -5.17
N LEU A 250 -13.78 -15.54 -5.02
CA LEU A 250 -15.02 -14.87 -5.42
C LEU A 250 -15.20 -14.91 -6.95
N GLY A 251 -14.10 -14.80 -7.70
CA GLY A 251 -14.08 -14.87 -9.17
C GLY A 251 -14.18 -16.28 -9.74
N ASP A 252 -13.62 -17.28 -9.06
CA ASP A 252 -13.66 -18.70 -9.49
C ASP A 252 -14.02 -19.60 -8.31
N LYS A 253 -15.22 -20.15 -8.35
CA LYS A 253 -15.75 -21.06 -7.31
C LYS A 253 -15.06 -22.42 -7.22
N ASN A 254 -14.20 -22.78 -8.18
CA ASN A 254 -13.35 -23.96 -8.07
C ASN A 254 -12.13 -23.73 -7.16
N LEU A 255 -11.80 -22.48 -6.89
CA LEU A 255 -10.75 -22.15 -5.94
C LEU A 255 -11.25 -22.20 -4.49
N ALA A 256 -10.33 -22.40 -3.58
CA ALA A 256 -10.53 -22.31 -2.13
C ALA A 256 -9.32 -21.69 -1.46
N VAL A 257 -9.52 -21.16 -0.26
CA VAL A 257 -8.48 -20.59 0.60
C VAL A 257 -8.40 -21.39 1.89
N GLU A 258 -7.17 -21.75 2.27
CA GLU A 258 -6.83 -22.25 3.60
C GLU A 258 -5.87 -21.28 4.31
N TYR A 259 -5.91 -21.27 5.63
CA TYR A 259 -5.02 -20.49 6.48
C TYR A 259 -4.17 -21.42 7.34
N LEU A 260 -2.90 -21.58 6.97
CA LEU A 260 -1.95 -22.38 7.73
C LEU A 260 -1.52 -21.64 8.98
N ASN A 261 -1.75 -22.23 10.14
CA ASN A 261 -1.54 -21.58 11.43
C ASN A 261 -0.08 -21.58 11.89
N PRO A 262 0.42 -20.45 12.44
CA PRO A 262 -0.22 -19.14 12.45
C PRO A 262 -0.06 -18.41 11.12
N VAL A 263 -1.02 -17.52 10.78
CA VAL A 263 -0.86 -16.54 9.69
C VAL A 263 -0.42 -15.19 10.26
N THR A 264 0.36 -14.43 9.48
CA THR A 264 0.85 -13.13 9.91
C THR A 264 -0.18 -12.04 9.59
N LEU A 265 -0.53 -11.21 10.58
CA LEU A 265 -1.30 -10.00 10.36
C LEU A 265 -0.46 -9.03 9.53
N LEU A 266 -1.07 -8.50 8.47
CA LEU A 266 -0.42 -7.60 7.52
C LEU A 266 -1.17 -6.26 7.50
N PRO A 267 -0.74 -5.26 8.29
CA PRO A 267 -1.31 -3.93 8.21
C PRO A 267 -0.97 -3.24 6.88
N SER A 268 -1.98 -2.65 6.24
CA SER A 268 -1.82 -1.60 5.26
C SER A 268 -1.64 -0.28 5.99
N ALA A 269 -0.75 0.58 5.55
CA ALA A 269 -0.50 1.86 6.21
C ALA A 269 -0.15 2.98 5.22
N ILE A 270 -0.29 4.22 5.69
CA ILE A 270 0.18 5.43 5.03
C ILE A 270 1.24 6.10 5.90
N GLY A 271 2.39 6.41 5.30
CA GLY A 271 3.41 7.27 5.88
C GLY A 271 3.56 8.54 5.03
N ILE A 272 3.68 9.70 5.69
CA ILE A 272 3.82 11.01 5.05
C ILE A 272 5.29 11.38 5.02
N ASP A 273 5.78 11.95 3.91
CA ASP A 273 7.16 12.42 3.80
C ASP A 273 7.44 13.57 4.79
N ALA A 274 8.44 13.37 5.65
CA ALA A 274 8.89 14.38 6.60
C ALA A 274 9.45 15.65 5.92
N LYS A 275 9.90 15.55 4.67
CA LYS A 275 10.52 16.64 3.91
C LYS A 275 9.60 17.29 2.88
N ALA A 276 8.40 16.78 2.69
CA ALA A 276 7.40 17.43 1.85
C ALA A 276 7.09 18.84 2.38
N SER A 277 6.67 19.73 1.52
CA SER A 277 6.25 21.07 1.96
C SER A 277 5.10 20.99 2.97
N SER A 278 5.01 21.94 3.90
CA SER A 278 3.92 21.97 4.89
C SER A 278 2.53 21.98 4.22
N ALA A 279 2.41 22.55 3.03
CA ALA A 279 1.17 22.53 2.26
C ALA A 279 0.87 21.10 1.75
N GLU A 280 1.85 20.38 1.24
CA GLU A 280 1.67 19.01 0.77
C GLU A 280 1.46 18.03 1.94
N GLN A 281 2.16 18.22 3.07
CA GLN A 281 1.90 17.45 4.30
C GLN A 281 0.45 17.62 4.76
N ALA A 282 -0.08 18.86 4.75
CA ALA A 282 -1.47 19.11 5.09
C ALA A 282 -2.46 18.43 4.12
N GLU A 283 -2.14 18.35 2.82
CA GLU A 283 -2.97 17.61 1.87
C GLU A 283 -2.84 16.08 2.08
N ALA A 284 -1.66 15.59 2.45
CA ALA A 284 -1.44 14.18 2.82
C ALA A 284 -2.23 13.79 4.08
N GLU A 285 -2.24 14.63 5.11
CA GLU A 285 -3.06 14.44 6.33
C GLU A 285 -4.56 14.38 5.99
N ARG A 286 -5.03 15.26 5.09
CA ARG A 286 -6.41 15.23 4.58
C ARG A 286 -6.72 13.95 3.82
N PHE A 287 -5.74 13.44 3.05
CA PHE A 287 -5.90 12.16 2.35
C PHE A 287 -6.04 11.01 3.34
N VAL A 288 -5.19 10.93 4.37
CA VAL A 288 -5.30 9.93 5.45
C VAL A 288 -6.66 10.02 6.14
N GLN A 289 -7.10 11.24 6.51
CA GLN A 289 -8.41 11.44 7.13
C GLN A 289 -9.56 11.01 6.20
N PHE A 290 -9.43 11.22 4.88
CA PHE A 290 -10.43 10.77 3.90
C PHE A 290 -10.44 9.23 3.78
N VAL A 291 -9.29 8.57 3.67
CA VAL A 291 -9.20 7.09 3.64
C VAL A 291 -9.90 6.47 4.84
N LEU A 292 -9.75 7.07 6.01
CA LEU A 292 -10.36 6.62 7.27
C LEU A 292 -11.78 7.15 7.50
N SER A 293 -12.34 7.94 6.57
CA SER A 293 -13.73 8.38 6.64
C SER A 293 -14.71 7.28 6.20
N PRO A 294 -16.02 7.38 6.51
CA PRO A 294 -17.02 6.45 5.98
C PRO A 294 -17.00 6.32 4.44
N ALA A 295 -16.71 7.42 3.73
CA ALA A 295 -16.59 7.41 2.27
C ALA A 295 -15.36 6.62 1.81
N GLY A 296 -14.20 6.84 2.45
CA GLY A 296 -12.96 6.12 2.16
C GLY A 296 -13.08 4.63 2.49
N GLN A 297 -13.66 4.29 3.65
CA GLN A 297 -13.88 2.88 4.02
C GLN A 297 -14.81 2.15 3.03
N LYS A 298 -15.81 2.84 2.48
CA LYS A 298 -16.63 2.29 1.40
C LYS A 298 -15.81 2.04 0.13
N VAL A 299 -14.91 2.94 -0.23
CA VAL A 299 -14.01 2.73 -1.38
C VAL A 299 -13.05 1.56 -1.11
N MET A 300 -12.47 1.46 0.10
CA MET A 300 -11.65 0.32 0.49
C MET A 300 -12.37 -1.02 0.28
N GLN A 301 -13.67 -1.07 0.57
CA GLN A 301 -14.47 -2.30 0.45
C GLN A 301 -14.98 -2.60 -0.96
N SER A 302 -14.94 -1.64 -1.89
CA SER A 302 -15.55 -1.78 -3.21
C SER A 302 -14.72 -1.23 -4.37
N GLY A 303 -13.57 -0.63 -4.10
CA GLY A 303 -12.76 0.07 -5.09
C GLY A 303 -11.99 -0.83 -6.04
N ASP A 304 -11.80 -2.11 -5.68
CA ASP A 304 -11.26 -3.13 -6.57
C ASP A 304 -12.20 -4.35 -6.62
N PRO A 305 -12.92 -4.55 -7.73
CA PRO A 305 -13.82 -5.69 -7.89
C PRO A 305 -13.08 -7.02 -8.02
N THR A 306 -11.77 -7.04 -8.24
CA THR A 306 -10.95 -8.27 -8.32
C THR A 306 -10.59 -8.80 -6.94
N GLY A 307 -10.85 -8.02 -5.87
CA GLY A 307 -10.75 -8.44 -4.50
C GLY A 307 -9.52 -7.92 -3.74
N ASP A 308 -8.61 -7.19 -4.40
CA ASP A 308 -7.42 -6.63 -3.72
C ASP A 308 -7.77 -5.42 -2.80
N SER A 309 -9.06 -5.22 -2.54
CA SER A 309 -9.64 -4.30 -1.54
C SER A 309 -10.32 -5.02 -0.36
N LEU A 310 -10.09 -6.34 -0.21
CA LEU A 310 -10.69 -7.14 0.86
C LEU A 310 -9.86 -7.09 2.14
N TYR A 311 -9.94 -5.93 2.86
CA TYR A 311 -9.25 -5.68 4.11
C TYR A 311 -10.20 -5.76 5.31
N TYR A 312 -9.69 -6.25 6.44
CA TYR A 312 -10.34 -6.06 7.73
C TYR A 312 -10.22 -4.59 8.13
N PRO A 313 -11.35 -3.92 8.47
CA PRO A 313 -11.32 -2.53 8.91
C PRO A 313 -10.55 -2.35 10.22
N VAL A 314 -9.91 -1.19 10.35
CA VAL A 314 -9.18 -0.78 11.57
C VAL A 314 -9.98 0.16 12.47
N LEU A 315 -11.22 0.47 12.09
CA LEU A 315 -12.08 1.45 12.75
C LEU A 315 -13.25 0.79 13.48
N THR A 316 -13.62 1.36 14.61
CA THR A 316 -14.85 0.99 15.31
C THR A 316 -16.08 1.33 14.46
N GLY A 317 -17.05 0.44 14.44
CA GLY A 317 -18.31 0.64 13.70
C GLY A 317 -18.24 0.33 12.20
N VAL A 318 -17.08 -0.04 11.67
CA VAL A 318 -16.94 -0.55 10.29
C VAL A 318 -16.80 -2.07 10.35
N ASN A 319 -17.74 -2.78 9.71
CA ASN A 319 -17.72 -4.24 9.66
C ASN A 319 -16.88 -4.75 8.49
N PRO A 320 -16.14 -5.87 8.64
CA PRO A 320 -15.51 -6.52 7.51
C PRO A 320 -16.54 -7.04 6.52
N LEU A 321 -16.14 -7.19 5.26
CA LEU A 321 -17.00 -7.80 4.25
C LEU A 321 -17.28 -9.27 4.59
N PRO A 322 -18.50 -9.77 4.29
CA PRO A 322 -18.89 -11.16 4.58
C PRO A 322 -18.01 -12.24 3.91
N ALA A 323 -17.29 -11.86 2.85
CA ALA A 323 -16.34 -12.74 2.16
C ALA A 323 -15.09 -13.05 2.99
N LEU A 324 -14.77 -12.21 3.97
CA LEU A 324 -13.63 -12.41 4.85
C LEU A 324 -13.99 -13.38 5.99
N PRO A 325 -13.13 -14.35 6.32
CA PRO A 325 -13.35 -15.21 7.48
C PRO A 325 -13.34 -14.39 8.78
N SER A 326 -14.01 -14.89 9.82
CA SER A 326 -13.85 -14.30 11.14
C SER A 326 -12.40 -14.46 11.60
N LEU A 327 -11.77 -13.38 12.08
CA LEU A 327 -10.41 -13.46 12.64
C LEU A 327 -10.33 -14.41 13.84
N SER A 328 -11.43 -14.63 14.55
CA SER A 328 -11.47 -15.61 15.64
C SER A 328 -11.40 -17.07 15.18
N SER A 329 -11.62 -17.34 13.90
CA SER A 329 -11.49 -18.69 13.31
C SER A 329 -10.07 -18.99 12.77
N VAL A 330 -9.17 -18.00 12.81
CA VAL A 330 -7.81 -18.10 12.28
C VAL A 330 -6.80 -17.80 13.38
N THR A 331 -5.83 -18.67 13.59
CA THR A 331 -4.72 -18.37 14.51
C THR A 331 -3.77 -17.38 13.85
N THR A 332 -3.70 -16.17 14.40
CA THR A 332 -2.86 -15.09 13.86
C THR A 332 -1.65 -14.81 14.72
N GLN A 333 -0.61 -14.25 14.11
CA GLN A 333 0.53 -13.63 14.80
C GLN A 333 0.78 -12.23 14.28
N SER A 334 1.34 -11.37 15.11
CA SER A 334 1.92 -10.09 14.72
C SER A 334 3.44 -10.19 14.78
N ILE A 335 4.12 -9.47 13.90
CA ILE A 335 5.56 -9.25 13.98
C ILE A 335 5.84 -7.81 14.43
N ASN A 336 6.91 -7.60 15.19
CA ASN A 336 7.31 -6.24 15.52
C ASN A 336 8.01 -5.59 14.32
N PRO A 337 7.44 -4.55 13.70
CA PRO A 337 8.00 -3.95 12.49
C PRO A 337 9.37 -3.32 12.72
N TYR A 338 9.63 -2.79 13.92
CA TYR A 338 10.94 -2.19 14.27
C TYR A 338 12.03 -3.23 14.56
N THR A 339 11.66 -4.48 14.83
CA THR A 339 12.59 -5.60 14.92
C THR A 339 12.94 -6.15 13.54
N TRP A 340 11.94 -6.28 12.67
CA TRP A 340 12.09 -6.95 11.37
C TRP A 340 12.41 -6.00 10.21
N GLY A 341 11.88 -4.77 10.22
CA GLY A 341 12.14 -3.78 9.16
C GLY A 341 13.64 -3.51 8.89
N PRO A 342 14.49 -3.31 9.92
CA PRO A 342 15.93 -3.13 9.72
C PRO A 342 16.64 -4.32 9.06
N GLN A 343 16.05 -5.51 9.14
CA GLN A 343 16.61 -6.74 8.57
C GLN A 343 16.12 -7.01 7.13
N GLU A 344 15.13 -6.25 6.65
CA GLU A 344 14.48 -6.48 5.36
C GLU A 344 15.48 -6.55 4.21
N GLY A 345 16.39 -5.59 4.09
CA GLY A 345 17.39 -5.56 3.04
C GLY A 345 18.33 -6.79 3.05
N THR A 346 18.76 -7.20 4.26
CA THR A 346 19.62 -8.38 4.41
C THR A 346 18.89 -9.67 4.09
N ILE A 347 17.67 -9.83 4.59
CA ILE A 347 16.85 -11.03 4.36
C ILE A 347 16.44 -11.13 2.89
N ASN A 348 16.03 -10.02 2.25
CA ASN A 348 15.68 -10.01 0.85
C ASN A 348 16.90 -10.33 -0.05
N THR A 349 18.09 -9.83 0.30
CA THR A 349 19.33 -10.18 -0.41
C THR A 349 19.64 -11.68 -0.30
N TRP A 350 19.49 -12.24 0.90
CA TRP A 350 19.65 -13.69 1.12
C TRP A 350 18.62 -14.49 0.29
N PHE A 351 17.35 -14.06 0.34
CA PHE A 351 16.25 -14.73 -0.37
C PHE A 351 16.46 -14.70 -1.89
N ASP A 352 16.87 -13.57 -2.45
CA ASP A 352 17.20 -13.45 -3.88
C ASP A 352 18.32 -14.43 -4.26
N ALA A 353 19.41 -14.44 -3.50
CA ALA A 353 20.58 -15.27 -3.81
C ALA A 353 20.34 -16.78 -3.66
N ASN A 354 19.51 -17.22 -2.72
CA ASN A 354 19.34 -18.63 -2.35
C ASN A 354 18.03 -19.24 -2.80
N ILE A 355 16.98 -18.43 -3.00
CA ILE A 355 15.63 -18.91 -3.29
C ILE A 355 15.16 -18.52 -4.69
N VAL A 356 15.36 -17.26 -5.10
CA VAL A 356 14.88 -16.77 -6.40
C VAL A 356 15.77 -17.28 -7.53
N ARG A 357 17.10 -17.15 -7.41
CA ARG A 357 18.11 -17.56 -8.43
C ARG A 357 18.45 -19.08 -8.37
#